data_c9f1cebfe9df1adac058a372c963e60d
#
_entry.id   c9f1cebfe9df1adac058a372c963e60d
#
_cell.length_a   1.000
_cell.length_b   1.000
_cell.length_c   1.000
_cell.angle_alpha   90.00
_cell.angle_beta   90.00
_cell.angle_gamma   90.00
#
_symmetry.space_group_name_H-M   'P 1'
#
loop_
_entity.id
_entity.type
_entity.pdbx_description
1 polymer ?
#
loop_
_entity_poly.entity_id
_entity_poly.type
_entity_poly.pdbx_seq_one_letter_code
_entity_poly.pdbx_strand_id
1 'polypeptide(L)'
;MEIPYVRQPIRLPARYAHGPDSFVQPGVPQGALHEYDWNESRVFPGTRRRYWVYVPVQYRASEPATLMVFQDAEWYMNIDFEVRAPVVFDNLIHKEEMPVTIGVFVEPSENRNAEYDAFDDAYATFLLEEIIPAVRAEYAVTDDSDRWAIAGGSSGGNCAFTAAWFRPDRFRRVFCSSGSFVQMPAGNPYPALIRETPPKPLRIFLHAATRDLNHNSPENNWLSANLQVAAALAERGYDFRLIVGDGEHDGNHGGVLLPDAFRWLWRTEPIGDE
;
A
#
# COMPACT_ATOMS: atom_id res chain seq x y z
N MET A 1 -36.62 -25.53 18.61
CA MET A 1 -37.01 -24.20 18.05
C MET A 1 -36.16 -23.99 16.85
N GLU A 2 -36.71 -24.21 15.65
CA GLU A 2 -35.98 -23.96 14.39
C GLU A 2 -35.91 -22.43 14.19
N ILE A 3 -34.71 -21.88 14.08
CA ILE A 3 -34.53 -20.50 13.66
C ILE A 3 -34.77 -20.48 12.16
N PRO A 4 -35.81 -19.81 11.66
CA PRO A 4 -36.07 -19.78 10.23
C PRO A 4 -34.90 -19.12 9.52
N TYR A 5 -34.25 -19.83 8.61
CA TYR A 5 -33.23 -19.27 7.75
C TYR A 5 -33.91 -18.29 6.78
N VAL A 6 -33.81 -17.02 7.11
CA VAL A 6 -34.23 -15.95 6.21
C VAL A 6 -33.10 -15.74 5.18
N ARG A 7 -33.33 -16.22 3.95
CA ARG A 7 -32.42 -15.97 2.84
C ARG A 7 -32.31 -14.45 2.66
N GLN A 8 -31.17 -13.90 3.04
CA GLN A 8 -30.92 -12.48 2.83
C GLN A 8 -30.99 -12.18 1.32
N PRO A 9 -31.64 -11.10 0.88
CA PRO A 9 -31.63 -10.72 -0.51
C PRO A 9 -30.18 -10.52 -0.96
N ILE A 10 -29.88 -10.84 -2.24
CA ILE A 10 -28.57 -10.57 -2.83
C ILE A 10 -28.33 -9.07 -2.70
N ARG A 11 -27.48 -8.66 -1.78
CA ARG A 11 -27.09 -7.27 -1.63
C ARG A 11 -26.10 -6.93 -2.74
N LEU A 12 -26.26 -5.77 -3.34
CA LEU A 12 -25.22 -5.18 -4.17
C LEU A 12 -23.97 -4.97 -3.31
N PRO A 13 -22.77 -4.96 -3.93
CA PRO A 13 -21.56 -4.59 -3.23
C PRO A 13 -21.75 -3.25 -2.51
N ALA A 14 -21.24 -3.14 -1.28
CA ALA A 14 -21.29 -1.89 -0.58
C ALA A 14 -20.36 -0.86 -1.24
N ARG A 15 -20.83 0.38 -1.36
CA ARG A 15 -19.98 1.53 -1.64
C ARG A 15 -19.92 2.41 -0.40
N TYR A 16 -18.71 2.77 -0.05
CA TYR A 16 -18.42 3.56 1.13
C TYR A 16 -18.24 5.03 0.75
N ALA A 17 -18.68 5.92 1.61
CA ALA A 17 -18.53 7.35 1.41
C ALA A 17 -17.21 7.83 2.02
N HIS A 18 -16.46 8.64 1.28
CA HIS A 18 -15.26 9.30 1.78
C HIS A 18 -15.57 10.25 2.93
N GLY A 19 -14.71 10.23 3.94
CA GLY A 19 -14.69 11.23 5.00
C GLY A 19 -14.00 12.54 4.57
N PRO A 20 -14.02 13.57 5.41
CA PRO A 20 -13.50 14.90 5.09
C PRO A 20 -12.02 14.89 4.71
N ASP A 21 -11.23 13.98 5.26
CA ASP A 21 -9.78 13.90 4.99
C ASP A 21 -9.44 13.43 3.56
N SER A 22 -10.41 12.93 2.83
CA SER A 22 -10.26 12.55 1.42
C SER A 22 -10.71 13.64 0.44
N PHE A 23 -10.98 14.86 0.93
CA PHE A 23 -11.34 16.02 0.12
C PHE A 23 -10.45 17.21 0.46
N VAL A 24 -10.24 18.08 -0.52
CA VAL A 24 -9.54 19.37 -0.30
C VAL A 24 -10.30 20.17 0.75
N GLN A 25 -9.61 20.60 1.80
CA GLN A 25 -10.19 21.36 2.90
C GLN A 25 -9.79 22.83 2.82
N PRO A 26 -10.72 23.77 3.11
CA PRO A 26 -10.37 25.18 3.20
C PRO A 26 -9.29 25.42 4.26
N GLY A 27 -8.26 26.18 3.89
CA GLY A 27 -7.17 26.53 4.79
C GLY A 27 -6.07 25.47 4.93
N VAL A 28 -6.24 24.29 4.34
CA VAL A 28 -5.18 23.28 4.25
C VAL A 28 -4.31 23.55 3.01
N PRO A 29 -3.01 23.82 3.18
CA PRO A 29 -2.13 24.06 2.05
C PRO A 29 -1.90 22.76 1.27
N GLN A 30 -1.92 22.85 -0.06
CA GLN A 30 -1.73 21.72 -0.95
C GLN A 30 -0.27 21.56 -1.34
N GLY A 31 0.25 20.34 -1.24
CA GLY A 31 1.57 19.96 -1.77
C GLY A 31 1.62 19.99 -3.29
N ALA A 32 2.81 19.79 -3.83
CA ALA A 32 3.07 19.78 -5.27
C ALA A 32 3.43 18.37 -5.75
N LEU A 33 2.97 18.00 -6.94
CA LEU A 33 3.39 16.81 -7.68
C LEU A 33 4.38 17.21 -8.77
N HIS A 34 5.54 16.57 -8.77
CA HIS A 34 6.58 16.75 -9.79
C HIS A 34 6.73 15.47 -10.59
N GLU A 35 6.65 15.56 -11.92
CA GLU A 35 6.70 14.41 -12.84
C GLU A 35 8.12 14.18 -13.35
N TYR A 36 8.51 12.92 -13.43
CA TYR A 36 9.81 12.46 -13.92
C TYR A 36 9.65 11.26 -14.82
N ASP A 37 10.52 11.16 -15.85
CA ASP A 37 10.67 9.98 -16.68
C ASP A 37 11.76 9.05 -16.15
N TRP A 38 11.53 7.73 -16.24
CA TRP A 38 12.53 6.70 -15.97
C TRP A 38 12.60 5.70 -17.12
N ASN A 39 13.60 5.85 -17.98
CA ASN A 39 13.74 5.08 -19.22
C ASN A 39 15.02 4.26 -19.28
N GLU A 40 15.81 4.22 -18.21
CA GLU A 40 17.14 3.63 -18.13
C GLU A 40 17.23 2.56 -17.05
N SER A 41 16.12 1.82 -16.83
CA SER A 41 16.13 0.77 -15.81
C SER A 41 17.11 -0.35 -16.15
N ARG A 42 17.96 -0.68 -15.20
CA ARG A 42 18.89 -1.83 -15.25
C ARG A 42 18.22 -3.08 -14.72
N VAL A 43 17.32 -2.93 -13.74
CA VAL A 43 16.56 -4.05 -13.15
C VAL A 43 15.50 -4.55 -14.11
N PHE A 44 14.83 -3.63 -14.82
CA PHE A 44 13.81 -3.93 -15.84
C PHE A 44 14.20 -3.35 -17.20
N PRO A 45 15.22 -3.92 -17.88
CA PRO A 45 15.76 -3.33 -19.11
C PRO A 45 14.70 -3.18 -20.19
N GLY A 46 14.73 -2.01 -20.87
CA GLY A 46 13.81 -1.71 -21.97
C GLY A 46 12.45 -1.19 -21.54
N THR A 47 12.14 -1.19 -20.25
CA THR A 47 10.89 -0.58 -19.76
C THR A 47 11.00 0.92 -19.74
N ARG A 48 9.85 1.58 -19.94
CA ARG A 48 9.70 3.02 -19.78
C ARG A 48 8.57 3.25 -18.81
N ARG A 49 8.78 4.18 -17.87
CA ARG A 49 7.75 4.57 -16.92
C ARG A 49 7.97 5.98 -16.44
N ARG A 50 6.91 6.60 -15.96
CA ARG A 50 6.97 7.85 -15.23
C ARG A 50 6.86 7.57 -13.74
N TYR A 51 7.35 8.51 -12.97
CA TYR A 51 7.04 8.56 -11.55
C TYR A 51 6.82 10.01 -11.14
N TRP A 52 6.05 10.19 -10.08
CA TRP A 52 5.78 11.50 -9.51
C TRP A 52 6.26 11.55 -8.09
N VAL A 53 6.77 12.71 -7.71
CA VAL A 53 7.16 13.02 -6.34
C VAL A 53 6.19 14.06 -5.80
N TYR A 54 5.41 13.66 -4.81
CA TYR A 54 4.60 14.59 -4.02
C TYR A 54 5.46 15.20 -2.92
N VAL A 55 5.45 16.52 -2.83
CA VAL A 55 6.20 17.31 -1.84
C VAL A 55 5.21 18.15 -1.04
N PRO A 56 4.99 17.87 0.25
CA PRO A 56 4.08 18.68 1.06
C PRO A 56 4.66 20.08 1.31
N VAL A 57 3.78 21.07 1.50
CA VAL A 57 4.19 22.47 1.76
C VAL A 57 5.05 22.61 3.02
N GLN A 58 4.86 21.69 3.98
CA GLN A 58 5.62 21.64 5.23
C GLN A 58 7.04 21.09 5.08
N TYR A 59 7.39 20.54 3.91
CA TYR A 59 8.73 20.00 3.67
C TYR A 59 9.82 21.06 3.85
N ARG A 60 10.92 20.68 4.50
CA ARG A 60 12.13 21.46 4.66
C ARG A 60 13.37 20.60 4.37
N ALA A 61 14.23 21.03 3.47
CA ALA A 61 15.44 20.27 3.12
C ALA A 61 16.41 20.05 4.31
N SER A 62 16.32 20.88 5.34
CA SER A 62 17.10 20.73 6.57
C SER A 62 16.60 19.63 7.52
N GLU A 63 15.37 19.14 7.28
CA GLU A 63 14.70 18.14 8.12
C GLU A 63 14.28 16.96 7.21
N PRO A 64 15.08 15.87 7.14
CA PRO A 64 14.77 14.76 6.24
C PRO A 64 13.37 14.18 6.48
N ALA A 65 12.55 14.17 5.42
CA ALA A 65 11.18 13.72 5.44
C ALA A 65 11.08 12.20 5.52
N THR A 66 9.94 11.68 5.95
CA THR A 66 9.58 10.27 5.77
C THR A 66 9.31 9.97 4.30
N LEU A 67 9.31 8.70 3.93
CA LEU A 67 9.09 8.25 2.56
C LEU A 67 7.88 7.31 2.49
N MET A 68 7.02 7.49 1.51
CA MET A 68 6.00 6.52 1.17
C MET A 68 5.94 6.31 -0.35
N VAL A 69 6.12 5.06 -0.78
CA VAL A 69 6.12 4.67 -2.20
C VAL A 69 4.78 4.02 -2.55
N PHE A 70 4.22 4.39 -3.68
CA PHE A 70 2.96 3.86 -4.21
C PHE A 70 3.19 3.23 -5.58
N GLN A 71 2.66 2.04 -5.77
CA GLN A 71 2.50 1.42 -7.09
C GLN A 71 1.22 1.95 -7.75
N ASP A 72 1.14 1.83 -9.09
CA ASP A 72 -0.01 2.30 -9.86
C ASP A 72 -0.29 3.81 -9.67
N ALA A 73 0.70 4.63 -9.98
CA ALA A 73 0.75 6.06 -9.71
C ALA A 73 -0.58 6.80 -9.89
N GLU A 74 -1.17 6.73 -11.10
CA GLU A 74 -2.40 7.47 -11.42
C GLU A 74 -3.56 7.07 -10.51
N TRP A 75 -3.66 5.78 -10.17
CA TRP A 75 -4.71 5.25 -9.30
C TRP A 75 -4.68 5.86 -7.90
N TYR A 76 -3.48 6.13 -7.38
CA TYR A 76 -3.29 6.67 -6.04
C TYR A 76 -3.26 8.19 -6.00
N MET A 77 -2.72 8.85 -7.01
CA MET A 77 -2.52 10.31 -6.98
C MET A 77 -3.67 11.12 -7.57
N ASN A 78 -4.48 10.53 -8.46
CA ASN A 78 -5.56 11.26 -9.12
C ASN A 78 -6.70 11.52 -8.12
N ILE A 79 -7.00 12.81 -7.88
CA ILE A 79 -8.02 13.24 -6.91
C ILE A 79 -9.45 12.97 -7.36
N ASP A 80 -9.67 12.70 -8.64
CA ASP A 80 -10.97 12.32 -9.19
C ASP A 80 -11.24 10.81 -9.05
N PHE A 81 -10.21 10.04 -8.69
CA PHE A 81 -10.33 8.61 -8.43
C PHE A 81 -10.65 8.33 -6.95
N GLU A 82 -10.67 7.04 -6.60
CA GLU A 82 -11.16 6.59 -5.30
C GLU A 82 -10.14 6.79 -4.16
N VAL A 83 -8.81 6.84 -4.43
CA VAL A 83 -7.80 6.74 -3.37
C VAL A 83 -7.31 8.10 -2.87
N ARG A 84 -6.96 9.04 -3.76
CA ARG A 84 -6.70 10.46 -3.46
C ARG A 84 -5.56 10.71 -2.47
N ALA A 85 -4.48 9.95 -2.54
CA ALA A 85 -3.41 9.99 -1.54
C ALA A 85 -2.79 11.39 -1.32
N PRO A 86 -2.57 12.25 -2.34
CA PRO A 86 -2.05 13.60 -2.11
C PRO A 86 -2.94 14.46 -1.22
N VAL A 87 -4.27 14.39 -1.41
CA VAL A 87 -5.24 15.14 -0.58
C VAL A 87 -5.24 14.63 0.86
N VAL A 88 -5.13 13.31 1.04
CA VAL A 88 -5.02 12.68 2.37
C VAL A 88 -3.72 13.14 3.05
N PHE A 89 -2.61 13.19 2.32
CA PHE A 89 -1.33 13.71 2.84
C PHE A 89 -1.46 15.15 3.29
N ASP A 90 -2.01 16.04 2.44
CA ASP A 90 -2.22 17.45 2.78
C ASP A 90 -2.97 17.59 4.10
N ASN A 91 -4.11 16.89 4.23
CA ASN A 91 -4.97 17.00 5.40
C ASN A 91 -4.30 16.43 6.67
N LEU A 92 -3.69 15.26 6.59
CA LEU A 92 -3.11 14.60 7.78
C LEU A 92 -1.81 15.26 8.23
N ILE A 93 -0.95 15.71 7.30
CA ILE A 93 0.27 16.45 7.64
C ILE A 93 -0.10 17.79 8.28
N HIS A 94 -1.10 18.50 7.73
CA HIS A 94 -1.57 19.76 8.30
C HIS A 94 -2.13 19.60 9.73
N LYS A 95 -2.77 18.46 10.03
CA LYS A 95 -3.31 18.12 11.36
C LYS A 95 -2.25 17.53 12.31
N GLU A 96 -1.02 17.34 11.84
CA GLU A 96 0.04 16.63 12.60
C GLU A 96 -0.34 15.17 12.96
N GLU A 97 -1.22 14.55 12.17
CA GLU A 97 -1.68 13.17 12.36
C GLU A 97 -0.84 12.15 11.55
N MET A 98 0.06 12.64 10.72
CA MET A 98 1.16 11.91 10.10
C MET A 98 2.38 12.83 9.95
N PRO A 99 3.60 12.26 9.89
CA PRO A 99 4.80 13.06 9.71
C PRO A 99 4.85 13.70 8.31
N VAL A 100 5.69 14.74 8.16
CA VAL A 100 6.02 15.29 6.84
C VAL A 100 6.61 14.19 5.97
N THR A 101 5.90 13.82 4.91
CA THR A 101 6.16 12.64 4.08
C THR A 101 6.29 13.01 2.62
N ILE A 102 7.40 12.62 1.98
CA ILE A 102 7.54 12.61 0.52
C ILE A 102 6.79 11.37 -0.01
N GLY A 103 5.84 11.58 -0.93
CA GLY A 103 5.15 10.51 -1.64
C GLY A 103 5.81 10.25 -2.98
N VAL A 104 6.11 9.00 -3.31
CA VAL A 104 6.65 8.60 -4.62
C VAL A 104 5.65 7.69 -5.30
N PHE A 105 5.08 8.13 -6.40
CA PHE A 105 4.06 7.42 -7.15
C PHE A 105 4.68 6.87 -8.43
N VAL A 106 4.80 5.54 -8.53
CA VAL A 106 5.48 4.89 -9.64
C VAL A 106 4.45 4.30 -10.60
N GLU A 107 4.52 4.71 -11.87
CA GLU A 107 3.69 4.14 -12.94
C GLU A 107 4.16 2.71 -13.25
N PRO A 108 3.24 1.76 -13.47
CA PRO A 108 3.62 0.42 -13.88
C PRO A 108 4.20 0.43 -15.32
N SER A 109 5.05 -0.54 -15.62
CA SER A 109 5.39 -0.83 -17.01
C SER A 109 4.27 -1.62 -17.70
N GLU A 110 4.45 -1.87 -18.99
CA GLU A 110 3.58 -2.79 -19.75
C GLU A 110 3.55 -4.22 -19.19
N ASN A 111 4.58 -4.59 -18.42
CA ASN A 111 4.71 -5.92 -17.79
C ASN A 111 4.21 -5.92 -16.33
N ARG A 112 3.30 -5.01 -15.97
CA ARG A 112 2.83 -4.75 -14.60
C ARG A 112 2.66 -6.01 -13.75
N ASN A 113 1.86 -6.96 -14.20
CA ASN A 113 1.54 -8.13 -13.38
C ASN A 113 2.76 -9.06 -13.22
N ALA A 114 3.58 -9.20 -14.25
CA ALA A 114 4.80 -10.01 -14.16
C ALA A 114 5.82 -9.42 -13.17
N GLU A 115 5.90 -8.08 -13.08
CA GLU A 115 6.77 -7.41 -12.13
C GLU A 115 6.17 -7.41 -10.71
N TYR A 116 4.86 -7.17 -10.58
CA TYR A 116 4.19 -6.97 -9.28
C TYR A 116 3.83 -8.28 -8.57
N ASP A 117 3.49 -9.34 -9.32
CA ASP A 117 3.10 -10.63 -8.75
C ASP A 117 4.28 -11.60 -8.62
N ALA A 118 5.48 -11.18 -8.97
CA ALA A 118 6.71 -11.94 -8.75
C ALA A 118 6.98 -12.17 -7.25
N PHE A 119 7.55 -13.32 -6.93
CA PHE A 119 8.02 -13.63 -5.57
C PHE A 119 9.54 -13.53 -5.50
N ASP A 120 10.05 -12.33 -5.64
CA ASP A 120 11.46 -11.99 -5.53
C ASP A 120 11.66 -10.55 -5.07
N ASP A 121 12.89 -10.08 -4.99
CA ASP A 121 13.25 -8.72 -4.57
C ASP A 121 13.51 -7.77 -5.75
N ALA A 122 13.23 -8.17 -6.98
CA ALA A 122 13.55 -7.36 -8.16
C ALA A 122 12.87 -5.99 -8.11
N TYR A 123 11.58 -5.93 -7.78
CA TYR A 123 10.89 -4.65 -7.71
C TYR A 123 11.41 -3.77 -6.56
N ALA A 124 11.70 -4.35 -5.41
CA ALA A 124 12.33 -3.63 -4.31
C ALA A 124 13.71 -3.10 -4.70
N THR A 125 14.50 -3.90 -5.41
CA THR A 125 15.81 -3.50 -5.95
C THR A 125 15.68 -2.35 -6.94
N PHE A 126 14.71 -2.41 -7.86
CA PHE A 126 14.39 -1.30 -8.76
C PHE A 126 14.10 0.00 -8.00
N LEU A 127 13.25 -0.05 -6.98
CA LEU A 127 12.96 1.14 -6.17
C LEU A 127 14.22 1.65 -5.44
N LEU A 128 14.97 0.77 -4.82
CA LEU A 128 16.09 1.13 -3.93
C LEU A 128 17.36 1.54 -4.67
N GLU A 129 17.60 1.00 -5.86
CA GLU A 129 18.80 1.29 -6.63
C GLU A 129 18.60 2.30 -7.75
N GLU A 130 17.34 2.56 -8.15
CA GLU A 130 17.06 3.43 -9.28
C GLU A 130 16.17 4.62 -8.89
N ILE A 131 14.92 4.39 -8.49
CA ILE A 131 13.95 5.47 -8.24
C ILE A 131 14.29 6.29 -6.99
N ILE A 132 14.49 5.63 -5.85
CA ILE A 132 14.73 6.33 -4.58
C ILE A 132 16.06 7.12 -4.61
N PRO A 133 17.17 6.64 -5.18
CA PRO A 133 18.36 7.46 -5.37
C PRO A 133 18.11 8.72 -6.19
N ALA A 134 17.31 8.64 -7.28
CA ALA A 134 16.93 9.82 -8.07
C ALA A 134 16.12 10.83 -7.24
N VAL A 135 15.15 10.36 -6.45
CA VAL A 135 14.37 11.19 -5.52
C VAL A 135 15.28 11.85 -4.48
N ARG A 136 16.22 11.10 -3.91
CA ARG A 136 17.15 11.61 -2.87
C ARG A 136 18.20 12.58 -3.40
N ALA A 137 18.43 12.61 -4.70
CA ALA A 137 19.28 13.63 -5.31
C ALA A 137 18.66 15.05 -5.24
N GLU A 138 17.33 15.13 -5.14
CA GLU A 138 16.59 16.39 -5.10
C GLU A 138 15.95 16.68 -3.74
N TYR A 139 15.58 15.64 -3.00
CA TYR A 139 14.82 15.76 -1.75
C TYR A 139 15.52 15.05 -0.59
N ALA A 140 15.58 15.71 0.56
CA ALA A 140 16.11 15.14 1.79
C ALA A 140 15.08 14.13 2.36
N VAL A 141 15.37 12.85 2.21
CA VAL A 141 14.61 11.72 2.76
C VAL A 141 15.45 11.05 3.84
N THR A 142 14.83 10.70 4.97
CA THR A 142 15.51 10.04 6.11
C THR A 142 16.06 8.66 5.72
N ASP A 143 17.12 8.24 6.38
CA ASP A 143 17.65 6.86 6.28
C ASP A 143 17.00 5.89 7.27
N ASP A 144 16.18 6.39 8.18
CA ASP A 144 15.47 5.59 9.18
C ASP A 144 14.40 4.72 8.51
N SER A 145 14.60 3.41 8.54
CA SER A 145 13.70 2.41 7.95
C SER A 145 12.31 2.40 8.60
N ASP A 146 12.20 2.79 9.89
CA ASP A 146 10.90 2.92 10.56
C ASP A 146 10.07 4.08 10.00
N ARG A 147 10.68 4.90 9.18
CA ARG A 147 10.03 6.05 8.53
C ARG A 147 9.88 5.85 7.03
N TRP A 148 9.92 4.60 6.54
CA TRP A 148 9.67 4.24 5.15
C TRP A 148 8.46 3.33 5.04
N ALA A 149 7.56 3.70 4.13
CA ALA A 149 6.34 2.96 3.83
C ALA A 149 6.23 2.61 2.35
N ILE A 150 5.46 1.57 2.07
CA ILE A 150 5.12 1.16 0.71
C ILE A 150 3.64 0.77 0.64
N ALA A 151 2.96 1.13 -0.44
CA ALA A 151 1.53 0.98 -0.58
C ALA A 151 1.12 0.49 -1.96
N GLY A 152 0.07 -0.30 -2.02
CA GLY A 152 -0.51 -0.74 -3.28
C GLY A 152 -1.85 -1.43 -3.12
N GLY A 153 -2.53 -1.61 -4.25
CA GLY A 153 -3.77 -2.37 -4.35
C GLY A 153 -3.67 -3.46 -5.41
N SER A 154 -4.41 -4.55 -5.26
CA SER A 154 -4.38 -5.65 -6.21
C SER A 154 -2.97 -6.23 -6.36
N SER A 155 -2.44 -6.37 -7.59
CA SER A 155 -1.05 -6.74 -7.82
C SER A 155 -0.07 -5.74 -7.18
N GLY A 156 -0.39 -4.44 -7.18
CA GLY A 156 0.39 -3.43 -6.45
C GLY A 156 0.43 -3.67 -4.93
N GLY A 157 -0.66 -4.21 -4.35
CA GLY A 157 -0.73 -4.59 -2.93
C GLY A 157 0.17 -5.79 -2.62
N ASN A 158 0.16 -6.81 -3.47
CA ASN A 158 1.09 -7.93 -3.39
C ASN A 158 2.54 -7.45 -3.55
N CYS A 159 2.81 -6.60 -4.54
CA CYS A 159 4.11 -6.00 -4.76
C CYS A 159 4.63 -5.24 -3.53
N ALA A 160 3.79 -4.40 -2.91
CA ALA A 160 4.13 -3.67 -1.71
C ALA A 160 4.49 -4.60 -0.54
N PHE A 161 3.68 -5.65 -0.34
CA PHE A 161 3.95 -6.66 0.68
C PHE A 161 5.25 -7.41 0.39
N THR A 162 5.47 -7.84 -0.85
CA THR A 162 6.67 -8.57 -1.29
C THR A 162 7.92 -7.71 -1.13
N ALA A 163 7.89 -6.45 -1.54
CA ALA A 163 9.02 -5.54 -1.37
C ALA A 163 9.42 -5.38 0.11
N ALA A 164 8.45 -5.18 0.99
CA ALA A 164 8.71 -5.09 2.43
C ALA A 164 9.18 -6.43 3.01
N TRP A 165 8.65 -7.54 2.53
CA TRP A 165 9.06 -8.88 2.97
C TRP A 165 10.53 -9.17 2.68
N PHE A 166 11.01 -8.83 1.49
CA PHE A 166 12.41 -9.03 1.08
C PHE A 166 13.35 -7.95 1.62
N ARG A 167 12.85 -6.71 1.79
CA ARG A 167 13.65 -5.57 2.21
C ARG A 167 13.10 -4.88 3.48
N PRO A 168 12.94 -5.63 4.59
CA PRO A 168 12.52 -5.07 5.88
C PRO A 168 13.58 -4.14 6.50
N ASP A 169 14.80 -4.17 5.97
CA ASP A 169 15.86 -3.21 6.26
C ASP A 169 15.57 -1.80 5.71
N ARG A 170 14.55 -1.67 4.83
CA ARG A 170 14.13 -0.41 4.21
C ARG A 170 12.65 -0.14 4.39
N PHE A 171 11.76 -1.02 3.93
CA PHE A 171 10.32 -0.83 4.02
C PHE A 171 9.76 -1.55 5.22
N ARG A 172 9.32 -0.80 6.23
CA ARG A 172 8.76 -1.39 7.46
C ARG A 172 7.27 -1.16 7.63
N ARG A 173 6.66 -0.24 6.86
CA ARG A 173 5.23 0.06 6.91
C ARG A 173 4.60 -0.29 5.58
N VAL A 174 3.53 -1.09 5.63
CA VAL A 174 2.87 -1.62 4.42
C VAL A 174 1.39 -1.30 4.44
N PHE A 175 0.90 -0.71 3.37
CA PHE A 175 -0.52 -0.67 3.05
C PHE A 175 -0.78 -1.60 1.86
N CYS A 176 -1.54 -2.67 2.09
CA CYS A 176 -1.90 -3.66 1.07
C CYS A 176 -3.42 -3.75 0.99
N SER A 177 -4.00 -3.28 -0.11
CA SER A 177 -5.44 -3.31 -0.37
C SER A 177 -5.76 -4.41 -1.38
N SER A 178 -6.59 -5.38 -1.00
CA SER A 178 -7.01 -6.50 -1.86
C SER A 178 -5.84 -7.14 -2.60
N GLY A 179 -4.79 -7.53 -1.86
CA GLY A 179 -3.55 -8.07 -2.45
C GLY A 179 -3.78 -9.31 -3.31
N SER A 180 -3.12 -9.38 -4.48
CA SER A 180 -3.26 -10.45 -5.48
C SER A 180 -2.50 -11.73 -5.13
N PHE A 181 -2.44 -12.11 -3.87
CA PHE A 181 -1.68 -13.29 -3.41
C PHE A 181 -2.02 -14.59 -4.17
N VAL A 182 -3.22 -14.66 -4.76
CA VAL A 182 -3.64 -15.80 -5.61
C VAL A 182 -3.01 -15.82 -7.00
N GLN A 183 -2.46 -14.69 -7.46
CA GLN A 183 -1.91 -14.56 -8.82
C GLN A 183 -0.40 -14.83 -8.89
N MET A 184 0.22 -15.08 -7.76
CA MET A 184 1.65 -15.40 -7.72
C MET A 184 1.93 -16.70 -8.50
N PRO A 185 2.93 -16.73 -9.38
CA PRO A 185 3.12 -17.85 -10.35
C PRO A 185 3.24 -19.24 -9.74
N ALA A 186 3.77 -19.35 -8.53
CA ALA A 186 3.93 -20.62 -7.80
C ALA A 186 2.90 -20.82 -6.68
N GLY A 187 1.82 -20.00 -6.67
CA GLY A 187 0.86 -19.95 -5.57
C GLY A 187 1.31 -19.02 -4.44
N ASN A 188 0.45 -18.83 -3.45
CA ASN A 188 0.70 -17.94 -2.31
C ASN A 188 1.68 -18.57 -1.30
N PRO A 189 2.94 -18.15 -1.23
CA PRO A 189 3.92 -18.74 -0.30
C PRO A 189 3.80 -18.17 1.12
N TYR A 190 3.17 -17.01 1.30
CA TYR A 190 3.22 -16.24 2.53
C TYR A 190 2.63 -16.94 3.76
N PRO A 191 1.49 -17.68 3.67
CA PRO A 191 0.94 -18.31 4.85
C PRO A 191 1.90 -19.30 5.51
N ALA A 192 2.65 -20.08 4.72
CA ALA A 192 3.68 -20.99 5.23
C ALA A 192 4.93 -20.21 5.66
N LEU A 193 5.42 -19.36 4.79
CA LEU A 193 6.67 -18.61 5.00
C LEU A 193 6.62 -17.73 6.25
N ILE A 194 5.51 -17.05 6.51
CA ILE A 194 5.32 -16.24 7.73
C ILE A 194 5.39 -17.12 8.99
N ARG A 195 4.80 -18.32 8.95
CA ARG A 195 4.83 -19.27 10.09
C ARG A 195 6.22 -19.80 10.37
N GLU A 196 7.00 -20.06 9.33
CA GLU A 196 8.29 -20.76 9.38
C GLU A 196 9.48 -19.83 9.63
N THR A 197 9.33 -18.52 9.39
CA THR A 197 10.42 -17.54 9.56
C THR A 197 10.27 -16.74 10.86
N PRO A 198 11.38 -16.27 11.45
CA PRO A 198 11.31 -15.29 12.52
C PRO A 198 10.51 -14.05 12.09
N PRO A 199 9.73 -13.44 12.99
CA PRO A 199 9.02 -12.20 12.69
C PRO A 199 9.97 -11.11 12.18
N LYS A 200 9.53 -10.42 11.13
CA LYS A 200 10.24 -9.26 10.58
C LYS A 200 9.67 -7.98 11.20
N PRO A 201 10.45 -6.91 11.31
CA PRO A 201 9.97 -5.63 11.87
C PRO A 201 9.04 -4.91 10.87
N LEU A 202 7.86 -5.44 10.68
CA LEU A 202 6.86 -4.93 9.73
C LEU A 202 5.58 -4.52 10.46
N ARG A 203 5.04 -3.36 10.11
CA ARG A 203 3.70 -2.88 10.46
C ARG A 203 2.83 -2.92 9.21
N ILE A 204 1.77 -3.71 9.23
CA ILE A 204 1.04 -4.07 8.01
C ILE A 204 -0.43 -3.72 8.15
N PHE A 205 -0.94 -2.82 7.31
CA PHE A 205 -2.36 -2.58 7.17
C PHE A 205 -2.89 -3.35 5.95
N LEU A 206 -3.75 -4.32 6.20
CA LEU A 206 -4.43 -5.12 5.18
C LEU A 206 -5.87 -4.68 5.03
N HIS A 207 -6.32 -4.54 3.79
CA HIS A 207 -7.71 -4.42 3.44
C HIS A 207 -8.09 -5.56 2.50
N ALA A 208 -9.30 -6.11 2.67
CA ALA A 208 -9.89 -7.12 1.79
C ALA A 208 -11.40 -6.87 1.65
N ALA A 209 -12.01 -7.39 0.57
CA ALA A 209 -13.41 -7.25 0.30
C ALA A 209 -14.13 -8.61 0.26
N THR A 210 -15.34 -8.71 0.83
CA THR A 210 -16.09 -9.98 0.87
C THR A 210 -16.58 -10.40 -0.52
N ARG A 211 -16.65 -9.48 -1.46
CA ARG A 211 -17.04 -9.71 -2.86
C ARG A 211 -15.88 -9.46 -3.83
N ASP A 212 -14.67 -9.65 -3.36
CA ASP A 212 -13.48 -9.59 -4.21
C ASP A 212 -13.51 -10.65 -5.32
N LEU A 213 -12.56 -10.61 -6.23
CA LEU A 213 -12.49 -11.51 -7.37
C LEU A 213 -12.59 -12.98 -6.90
N ASN A 214 -13.33 -13.77 -7.65
CA ASN A 214 -13.59 -15.18 -7.38
C ASN A 214 -14.20 -15.48 -6.00
N HIS A 215 -14.91 -14.53 -5.38
CA HIS A 215 -15.53 -14.71 -4.05
C HIS A 215 -16.49 -15.90 -3.97
N ASN A 216 -17.06 -16.35 -5.10
CA ASN A 216 -17.96 -17.50 -5.20
C ASN A 216 -17.24 -18.81 -5.55
N SER A 217 -15.92 -18.80 -5.70
CA SER A 217 -15.12 -19.96 -6.07
C SER A 217 -14.24 -20.41 -4.90
N PRO A 218 -14.04 -21.70 -4.70
CA PRO A 218 -13.00 -22.19 -3.80
C PRO A 218 -11.59 -21.98 -4.36
N GLU A 219 -11.48 -21.82 -5.67
CA GLU A 219 -10.20 -21.64 -6.38
C GLU A 219 -9.95 -20.15 -6.63
N ASN A 220 -8.72 -19.72 -6.42
CA ASN A 220 -8.27 -18.35 -6.67
C ASN A 220 -9.15 -17.30 -5.97
N ASN A 221 -9.67 -17.63 -4.81
CA ASN A 221 -10.50 -16.73 -4.01
C ASN A 221 -9.63 -15.68 -3.31
N TRP A 222 -9.77 -14.42 -3.72
CA TRP A 222 -8.92 -13.33 -3.23
C TRP A 222 -9.10 -13.06 -1.75
N LEU A 223 -10.35 -13.03 -1.27
CA LEU A 223 -10.61 -12.88 0.15
C LEU A 223 -9.95 -13.99 0.95
N SER A 224 -10.13 -15.25 0.53
CA SER A 224 -9.53 -16.41 1.22
C SER A 224 -8.01 -16.28 1.32
N ALA A 225 -7.32 -15.88 0.23
CA ALA A 225 -5.88 -15.72 0.23
C ALA A 225 -5.41 -14.60 1.18
N ASN A 226 -6.11 -13.46 1.19
CA ASN A 226 -5.81 -12.36 2.11
C ASN A 226 -6.05 -12.76 3.58
N LEU A 227 -7.14 -13.51 3.87
CA LEU A 227 -7.41 -14.04 5.20
C LEU A 227 -6.34 -15.03 5.67
N GLN A 228 -5.82 -15.87 4.78
CA GLN A 228 -4.75 -16.84 5.11
C GLN A 228 -3.44 -16.11 5.47
N VAL A 229 -3.10 -15.05 4.76
CA VAL A 229 -1.95 -14.18 5.11
C VAL A 229 -2.17 -13.52 6.46
N ALA A 230 -3.35 -12.92 6.69
CA ALA A 230 -3.68 -12.29 7.96
C ALA A 230 -3.65 -13.26 9.13
N ALA A 231 -4.15 -14.50 8.96
CA ALA A 231 -4.10 -15.54 9.98
C ALA A 231 -2.64 -15.89 10.35
N ALA A 232 -1.77 -16.04 9.37
CA ALA A 232 -0.35 -16.30 9.61
C ALA A 232 0.35 -15.16 10.35
N LEU A 233 0.04 -13.91 9.98
CA LEU A 233 0.55 -12.72 10.69
C LEU A 233 0.09 -12.70 12.16
N ALA A 234 -1.18 -13.01 12.41
CA ALA A 234 -1.74 -13.09 13.77
C ALA A 234 -1.04 -14.18 14.61
N GLU A 235 -0.86 -15.38 14.05
CA GLU A 235 -0.20 -16.50 14.71
C GLU A 235 1.26 -16.20 15.08
N ARG A 236 1.90 -15.30 14.34
CA ARG A 236 3.31 -14.93 14.56
C ARG A 236 3.49 -13.59 15.30
N GLY A 237 2.39 -12.99 15.78
CA GLY A 237 2.44 -11.77 16.59
C GLY A 237 2.91 -10.52 15.84
N TYR A 238 2.69 -10.45 14.51
CA TYR A 238 3.02 -9.24 13.76
C TYR A 238 2.15 -8.06 14.19
N ASP A 239 2.72 -6.86 14.09
CA ASP A 239 1.99 -5.61 14.21
C ASP A 239 1.17 -5.37 12.92
N PHE A 240 -0.07 -5.87 12.90
CA PHE A 240 -0.92 -5.74 11.72
C PHE A 240 -2.37 -5.38 12.08
N ARG A 241 -3.05 -4.80 11.10
CA ARG A 241 -4.50 -4.56 11.14
C ARG A 241 -5.12 -5.11 9.87
N LEU A 242 -6.22 -5.86 10.00
CA LEU A 242 -7.04 -6.29 8.88
C LEU A 242 -8.41 -5.62 8.96
N ILE A 243 -8.83 -5.00 7.86
CA ILE A 243 -10.20 -4.52 7.66
C ILE A 243 -10.82 -5.30 6.50
N VAL A 244 -11.97 -5.89 6.74
CA VAL A 244 -12.76 -6.58 5.70
C VAL A 244 -14.05 -5.82 5.49
N GLY A 245 -14.33 -5.43 4.25
CA GLY A 245 -15.55 -4.72 3.88
C GLY A 245 -16.45 -5.53 2.97
N ASP A 246 -17.68 -5.05 2.77
CA ASP A 246 -18.69 -5.68 1.90
C ASP A 246 -18.63 -5.16 0.44
N GLY A 247 -17.51 -4.52 0.07
CA GLY A 247 -17.24 -4.05 -1.29
C GLY A 247 -16.82 -5.17 -2.25
N GLU A 248 -16.39 -4.76 -3.42
CA GLU A 248 -15.83 -5.61 -4.47
C GLU A 248 -14.38 -5.23 -4.77
N HIS A 249 -13.82 -5.77 -5.87
CA HIS A 249 -12.46 -5.47 -6.28
C HIS A 249 -12.36 -4.10 -6.94
N ASP A 250 -12.36 -3.06 -6.13
CA ASP A 250 -12.20 -1.67 -6.58
C ASP A 250 -11.38 -0.84 -5.58
N GLY A 251 -11.15 0.43 -5.90
CA GLY A 251 -10.42 1.36 -5.03
C GLY A 251 -11.25 2.02 -3.94
N ASN A 252 -12.58 1.84 -3.96
CA ASN A 252 -13.47 2.63 -3.11
C ASN A 252 -13.20 2.42 -1.62
N HIS A 253 -13.31 1.18 -1.13
CA HIS A 253 -13.14 0.94 0.29
C HIS A 253 -11.70 1.20 0.76
N GLY A 254 -10.69 0.76 -0.03
CA GLY A 254 -9.29 1.07 0.25
C GLY A 254 -9.01 2.57 0.33
N GLY A 255 -9.59 3.36 -0.59
CA GLY A 255 -9.47 4.81 -0.59
C GLY A 255 -10.17 5.49 0.59
N VAL A 256 -11.36 5.01 0.95
CA VAL A 256 -12.08 5.51 2.15
C VAL A 256 -11.30 5.22 3.44
N LEU A 257 -10.62 4.09 3.51
CA LEU A 257 -9.81 3.70 4.66
C LEU A 257 -8.45 4.41 4.73
N LEU A 258 -8.01 5.04 3.64
CA LEU A 258 -6.64 5.56 3.55
C LEU A 258 -6.25 6.54 4.66
N PRO A 259 -7.10 7.51 5.07
CA PRO A 259 -6.77 8.39 6.18
C PRO A 259 -6.52 7.64 7.49
N ASP A 260 -7.37 6.67 7.82
CA ASP A 260 -7.24 5.87 9.04
C ASP A 260 -6.06 4.89 8.96
N ALA A 261 -5.80 4.35 7.77
CA ALA A 261 -4.64 3.51 7.53
C ALA A 261 -3.33 4.28 7.74
N PHE A 262 -3.26 5.53 7.27
CA PHE A 262 -2.05 6.35 7.45
C PHE A 262 -1.87 6.74 8.92
N ARG A 263 -2.91 7.17 9.64
CA ARG A 263 -2.82 7.41 11.09
C ARG A 263 -2.30 6.18 11.82
N TRP A 264 -2.82 5.00 11.47
CA TRP A 264 -2.42 3.75 12.09
C TRP A 264 -1.00 3.34 11.73
N LEU A 265 -0.60 3.47 10.47
CA LEU A 265 0.75 3.14 10.01
C LEU A 265 1.79 4.08 10.64
N TRP A 266 1.50 5.37 10.74
CA TRP A 266 2.43 6.39 11.25
C TRP A 266 2.32 6.64 12.77
N ARG A 267 1.53 5.85 13.50
CA ARG A 267 1.49 5.97 14.95
C ARG A 267 2.88 5.78 15.59
N THR A 268 3.08 6.35 16.77
CA THR A 268 4.40 6.51 17.40
C THR A 268 4.94 5.27 18.08
N GLU A 269 4.10 4.25 18.34
CA GLU A 269 4.56 3.01 18.95
C GLU A 269 5.62 2.32 18.06
N PRO A 270 6.67 1.74 18.64
CA PRO A 270 7.71 1.04 17.91
C PRO A 270 7.14 -0.08 17.01
N ILE A 271 7.84 -0.39 15.92
CA ILE A 271 7.55 -1.56 15.09
C ILE A 271 8.41 -2.69 15.64
N GLY A 272 7.74 -3.64 16.32
CA GLY A 272 8.33 -4.89 16.76
C GLY A 272 9.67 -4.74 17.47
N ASP A 273 9.66 -4.70 18.77
CA ASP A 273 10.73 -5.12 19.67
C ASP A 273 10.15 -5.08 21.10
N GLU A 274 9.51 -6.16 21.50
CA GLU A 274 9.48 -6.61 22.90
C GLU A 274 9.88 -8.07 22.96
#